data_3dea67a556e075460c2a3a91c8072322
#
_entry.id   3dea67a556e075460c2a3a91c8072322
#
_cell.length_a   1.000
_cell.length_b   1.000
_cell.length_c   1.000
_cell.angle_alpha   90.00
_cell.angle_beta   90.00
_cell.angle_gamma   90.00
#
_symmetry.space_group_name_H-M   'P 1'
#
loop_
_entity.id
_entity.type
_entity.pdbx_description
1 polymer ?
#
loop_
_entity_poly.entity_id
_entity_poly.type
_entity_poly.pdbx_seq_one_letter_code
_entity_poly.pdbx_strand_id
1 'polypeptide(L)'
;MMLLSLLIPTLSSRTEQCLTLVDKLLDQVERGNYIGLVEVVTLYDNGEKSIGTKRNELIQMAKGRYVAFVDDDDELATNYID
;
A
#
# COMPACT_ATOMS: atom_id res chain seq x y z
N MET A 1 -0.46 16.66 7.77
CA MET A 1 0.62 16.32 6.84
C MET A 1 0.76 14.80 6.75
N MET A 2 0.77 14.27 5.54
CA MET A 2 0.99 12.82 5.36
C MET A 2 2.47 12.51 5.47
N LEU A 3 2.83 11.57 6.35
CA LEU A 3 4.23 11.22 6.61
C LEU A 3 4.70 10.04 5.76
N LEU A 4 3.89 8.99 5.66
CA LEU A 4 4.27 7.74 4.99
C LEU A 4 3.18 7.29 4.05
N SER A 5 3.56 6.92 2.82
CA SER A 5 2.68 6.28 1.86
C SER A 5 3.14 4.84 1.64
N LEU A 6 2.25 3.90 1.92
CA LEU A 6 2.47 2.48 1.65
C LEU A 6 1.88 2.19 0.28
N LEU A 7 2.72 1.81 -0.68
CA LEU A 7 2.36 1.69 -2.07
C LEU A 7 2.28 0.23 -2.48
N ILE A 8 1.13 -0.20 -3.00
CA ILE A 8 0.87 -1.59 -3.34
C ILE A 8 0.52 -1.72 -4.81
N PRO A 9 1.47 -2.09 -5.68
CA PRO A 9 1.15 -2.47 -7.06
C PRO A 9 0.55 -3.87 -7.06
N THR A 10 -0.56 -4.06 -7.74
CA THR A 10 -1.26 -5.34 -7.74
C THR A 10 -1.92 -5.60 -9.10
N LEU A 11 -2.53 -6.77 -9.23
CA LEU A 11 -3.32 -7.14 -10.40
C LEU A 11 -4.79 -7.25 -10.02
N SER A 12 -5.68 -6.95 -10.96
CA SER A 12 -7.11 -7.05 -10.71
C SER A 12 -7.52 -8.47 -10.32
N SER A 13 -6.78 -9.48 -10.79
CA SER A 13 -7.03 -10.88 -10.42
C SER A 13 -6.69 -11.19 -8.96
N ARG A 14 -5.97 -10.31 -8.27
CA ARG A 14 -5.55 -10.48 -6.87
C ARG A 14 -6.28 -9.54 -5.92
N THR A 15 -7.46 -9.07 -6.31
CA THR A 15 -8.20 -8.09 -5.53
C THR A 15 -8.47 -8.57 -4.10
N GLU A 16 -8.90 -9.82 -3.91
CA GLU A 16 -9.19 -10.34 -2.56
C GLU A 16 -7.94 -10.38 -1.69
N GLN A 17 -6.82 -10.84 -2.24
CA GLN A 17 -5.55 -10.87 -1.51
C GLN A 17 -5.12 -9.47 -1.12
N CYS A 18 -5.24 -8.53 -2.05
CA CYS A 18 -4.85 -7.15 -1.81
C CYS A 18 -5.75 -6.50 -0.75
N LEU A 19 -7.05 -6.73 -0.82
CA LEU A 19 -7.98 -6.18 0.19
C LEU A 19 -7.66 -6.72 1.59
N THR A 20 -7.31 -8.00 1.70
CA THR A 20 -6.91 -8.58 2.98
C THR A 20 -5.67 -7.89 3.54
N LEU A 21 -4.68 -7.65 2.67
CA LEU A 21 -3.46 -6.94 3.05
C LEU A 21 -3.77 -5.50 3.47
N VAL A 22 -4.58 -4.79 2.70
CA VAL A 22 -4.98 -3.41 3.00
C VAL A 22 -5.68 -3.35 4.35
N ASP A 23 -6.60 -4.28 4.61
CA ASP A 23 -7.31 -4.31 5.89
C ASP A 23 -6.35 -4.48 7.06
N LYS A 24 -5.34 -5.33 6.93
CA LYS A 24 -4.33 -5.51 7.97
C LYS A 24 -3.52 -4.24 8.18
N LEU A 25 -3.14 -3.56 7.11
CA LEU A 25 -2.38 -2.31 7.21
C LEU A 25 -3.21 -1.21 7.85
N LEU A 26 -4.47 -1.06 7.44
CA LEU A 26 -5.36 -0.06 8.01
C LEU A 26 -5.63 -0.32 9.48
N ASP A 27 -5.75 -1.60 9.87
CA ASP A 27 -5.89 -1.96 11.27
C ASP A 27 -4.67 -1.51 12.09
N GLN A 28 -3.45 -1.70 11.56
CA GLN A 28 -2.24 -1.25 12.23
C GLN A 28 -2.18 0.28 12.33
N VAL A 29 -2.61 0.98 11.28
CA VAL A 29 -2.69 2.44 11.29
C VAL A 29 -3.61 2.92 12.41
N GLU A 30 -4.78 2.30 12.53
CA GLU A 30 -5.76 2.67 13.56
C GLU A 30 -5.24 2.34 14.96
N ARG A 31 -4.72 1.13 15.16
CA ARG A 31 -4.20 0.71 16.46
C ARG A 31 -3.01 1.54 16.92
N GLY A 32 -2.15 1.95 15.98
CA GLY A 32 -0.98 2.76 16.28
C GLY A 32 -1.27 4.26 16.37
N ASN A 33 -2.52 4.66 16.12
CA ASN A 33 -2.92 6.07 16.12
C ASN A 33 -2.21 6.89 15.04
N TYR A 34 -2.01 6.28 13.87
CA TYR A 34 -1.34 6.92 12.74
C TYR A 34 -2.31 7.49 11.70
N ILE A 35 -3.61 7.57 12.02
CA ILE A 35 -4.61 8.11 11.10
C ILE A 35 -4.22 9.56 10.76
N GLY A 36 -4.19 9.86 9.47
CA GLY A 36 -3.75 11.17 9.00
C GLY A 36 -2.24 11.30 8.79
N LEU A 37 -1.46 10.29 9.21
CA LEU A 37 0.00 10.26 9.04
C LEU A 37 0.45 9.19 8.06
N VAL A 38 -0.32 8.10 7.91
CA VAL A 38 -0.01 6.97 7.03
C VAL A 38 -1.16 6.75 6.09
N GLU A 39 -0.87 6.67 4.80
CA GLU A 39 -1.86 6.30 3.79
C GLU A 39 -1.48 4.99 3.11
N VAL A 40 -2.47 4.27 2.61
CA VAL A 40 -2.27 3.07 1.80
C VAL A 40 -2.80 3.37 0.40
N VAL A 41 -1.94 3.24 -0.60
CA VAL A 41 -2.29 3.53 -2.00
C VAL A 41 -2.11 2.25 -2.81
N THR A 42 -3.16 1.85 -3.52
CA THR A 42 -3.13 0.67 -4.37
C THR A 42 -3.30 1.07 -5.83
N LEU A 43 -2.71 0.28 -6.73
CA LEU A 43 -2.88 0.46 -8.16
C LEU A 43 -3.12 -0.90 -8.79
N TYR A 44 -4.30 -1.07 -9.38
CA TYR A 44 -4.73 -2.30 -10.03
C TYR A 44 -4.61 -2.17 -11.53
N ASP A 45 -4.23 -3.26 -12.22
CA ASP A 45 -4.36 -3.37 -13.66
C ASP A 45 -4.60 -4.84 -14.03
N ASN A 46 -4.75 -5.11 -15.32
CA ASN A 46 -4.99 -6.46 -15.83
C ASN A 46 -3.73 -7.07 -16.47
N GLY A 47 -2.56 -6.58 -16.09
CA GLY A 47 -1.30 -7.04 -16.65
C GLY A 47 -0.78 -6.20 -17.80
N GLU A 48 -1.44 -5.10 -18.16
CA GLU A 48 -1.00 -4.23 -19.24
C GLU A 48 0.23 -3.41 -18.88
N LYS A 49 0.40 -3.11 -17.59
CA LYS A 49 1.50 -2.25 -17.14
C LYS A 49 2.61 -3.07 -16.53
N SER A 50 3.85 -2.69 -16.81
CA SER A 50 5.00 -3.27 -16.14
C SER A 50 5.02 -2.88 -14.66
N ILE A 51 5.75 -3.64 -13.85
CA ILE A 51 5.91 -3.32 -12.44
C ILE A 51 6.57 -1.96 -12.25
N GLY A 52 7.53 -1.61 -13.11
CA GLY A 52 8.19 -0.31 -13.04
C GLY A 52 7.24 0.84 -13.33
N THR A 53 6.35 0.68 -14.32
CA THR A 53 5.34 1.69 -14.63
C THR A 53 4.39 1.88 -13.46
N LYS A 54 3.91 0.79 -12.85
CA LYS A 54 3.02 0.88 -11.69
C LYS A 54 3.69 1.57 -10.51
N ARG A 55 4.96 1.25 -10.26
CA ARG A 55 5.70 1.89 -9.16
C ARG A 55 5.83 3.40 -9.39
N ASN A 56 6.14 3.82 -10.61
CA ASN A 56 6.25 5.25 -10.94
C ASN A 56 4.91 5.96 -10.74
N GLU A 57 3.82 5.38 -11.19
CA GLU A 57 2.50 5.96 -11.01
C GLU A 57 2.12 6.07 -9.53
N LEU A 58 2.42 5.03 -8.74
CA LEU A 58 2.16 5.06 -7.30
C LEU A 58 2.95 6.15 -6.60
N ILE A 59 4.21 6.34 -6.97
CA ILE A 59 5.03 7.41 -6.40
C ILE A 59 4.40 8.78 -6.70
N GLN A 60 3.89 8.97 -7.91
CA GLN A 60 3.24 10.23 -8.28
C GLN A 60 1.93 10.45 -7.51
N MET A 61 1.23 9.38 -7.14
CA MET A 61 0.00 9.46 -6.36
C MET A 61 0.26 9.67 -4.86
N ALA A 62 1.45 9.32 -4.39
CA ALA A 62 1.77 9.35 -2.97
C ALA A 62 1.82 10.77 -2.43
N LYS A 63 1.24 10.97 -1.26
CA LYS A 63 1.25 12.26 -0.56
C LYS A 63 2.21 12.26 0.62
N GLY A 64 2.73 11.10 0.98
CA GLY A 64 3.62 10.96 2.11
C GLY A 64 5.00 11.53 1.83
N ARG A 65 5.63 12.02 2.88
CA ARG A 65 7.03 12.47 2.83
C ARG A 65 7.97 11.31 2.52
N TYR A 66 7.60 10.11 2.97
CA TYR A 66 8.33 8.87 2.71
C TYR A 66 7.40 7.88 2.03
N VAL A 67 7.96 6.99 1.23
CA VAL A 67 7.20 5.93 0.56
C VAL A 67 7.84 4.59 0.86
N ALA A 68 7.01 3.56 0.95
CA ALA A 68 7.46 2.17 1.06
C ALA A 68 6.59 1.31 0.15
N PHE A 69 7.20 0.39 -0.55
CA PHE A 69 6.46 -0.57 -1.39
C PHE A 69 6.19 -1.84 -0.60
N VAL A 70 4.96 -2.34 -0.75
CA VAL A 70 4.53 -3.59 -0.11
C VAL A 70 3.99 -4.49 -1.22
N ASP A 71 4.49 -5.73 -1.30
CA ASP A 71 3.97 -6.69 -2.26
C ASP A 71 2.61 -7.22 -1.79
N ASP A 72 1.71 -7.47 -2.74
CA ASP A 72 0.32 -7.84 -2.43
C ASP A 72 0.20 -9.25 -1.84
N ASP A 73 1.24 -10.07 -1.91
CA ASP A 73 1.27 -11.42 -1.35
C ASP A 73 2.13 -11.54 -0.08
N ASP A 74 2.61 -10.41 0.46
CA ASP A 74 3.43 -10.43 1.67
C ASP A 74 2.60 -10.79 2.90
N GLU A 75 3.18 -11.59 3.78
CA GLU A 75 2.65 -11.78 5.12
C GLU A 75 3.26 -10.74 6.04
N LEU A 76 2.40 -9.93 6.64
CA LEU A 76 2.86 -8.84 7.48
C LEU A 76 2.88 -9.26 8.95
N ALA A 77 3.91 -8.84 9.66
CA ALA A 77 3.89 -8.91 11.12
C ALA A 77 2.79 -8.00 11.67
N THR A 78 2.26 -8.34 12.84
CA THR A 78 1.19 -7.56 13.46
C THR A 78 1.63 -6.15 13.84
N ASN A 79 2.92 -5.89 13.84
CA ASN A 79 3.50 -4.58 14.16
C ASN A 79 4.30 -4.00 13.00
N TYR A 80 3.88 -4.27 11.76
CA TYR A 80 4.63 -3.85 10.57
C TYR A 80 4.88 -2.33 10.53
N ILE A 81 3.88 -1.54 10.92
CA ILE A 81 3.98 -0.08 10.89
C ILE A 81 4.66 0.46 12.16
N ASP A 82 4.53 -0.26 13.25
CA ASP A 82 5.16 0.12 14.50
C ASP A 82 6.67 -0.08 14.43
#